data_ece52b17db0eb7ef47a0de8001a5a577
#
_entry.id   ece52b17db0eb7ef47a0de8001a5a577
#
_cell.length_a   1.000
_cell.length_b   1.000
_cell.length_c   1.000
_cell.angle_alpha   90.00
_cell.angle_beta   90.00
_cell.angle_gamma   90.00
#
_symmetry.space_group_name_H-M   'P 1'
#
loop_
_entity.id
_entity.type
_entity.pdbx_description
1 polymer ?
#
loop_
_entity_poly.entity_id
_entity_poly.type
_entity_poly.pdbx_seq_one_letter_code
_entity_poly.pdbx_strand_id
1 'polypeptide(L)'
;MLNQDGVTKKKYGAPVQILANVEHQYSVGCRVPKSLGVDVGEGIIIAKAGIPIKVDFGNTLTAVQDGATGGNAVLLHNVDVTKGEANGTALVWGFVNVNRLEDDVKAKVTAGTKIGDVQFVCL
;
A
#
# COMPACT_ATOMS: atom_id res chain seq x y z
N MET A 1 -15.32 10.72 -21.55
CA MET A 1 -15.17 10.17 -21.01
C MET A 1 -14.94 9.65 -20.82
N LEU A 2 -14.60 10.10 -20.59
CA LEU A 2 -14.37 9.64 -20.07
C LEU A 2 -14.06 9.37 -19.66
N ASN A 3 -13.99 9.76 -19.73
CA ASN A 3 -13.80 9.49 -19.00
C ASN A 3 -13.89 9.63 -18.62
N GLN A 4 -14.17 10.31 -18.79
CA GLN A 4 -14.34 10.32 -18.11
C GLN A 4 -14.79 10.21 -17.55
N ASP A 5 -15.12 10.81 -17.29
CA ASP A 5 -15.20 10.60 -16.38
C ASP A 5 -14.82 9.92 -15.69
N GLY A 6 -14.59 9.80 -15.45
CA GLY A 6 -13.77 8.80 -14.86
C GLY A 6 -12.63 9.29 -14.00
N VAL A 7 -12.45 10.53 -13.91
CA VAL A 7 -11.36 11.19 -13.18
C VAL A 7 -11.47 10.91 -11.67
N THR A 8 -12.66 10.94 -11.11
CA THR A 8 -12.89 10.70 -9.69
C THR A 8 -12.47 9.28 -9.32
N LYS A 9 -12.76 8.30 -10.16
CA LYS A 9 -12.33 6.93 -9.92
C LYS A 9 -10.81 6.81 -9.91
N LYS A 10 -10.14 7.51 -10.79
CA LYS A 10 -8.68 7.51 -10.82
C LYS A 10 -8.08 8.04 -9.54
N LYS A 11 -8.73 9.05 -8.95
CA LYS A 11 -8.26 9.66 -7.71
C LYS A 11 -8.21 8.66 -6.55
N TYR A 12 -9.16 7.73 -6.49
CA TYR A 12 -9.27 6.80 -5.36
C TYR A 12 -8.78 5.40 -5.66
N GLY A 13 -8.80 4.97 -6.90
CA GLY A 13 -8.53 3.58 -7.24
C GLY A 13 -7.46 3.36 -8.30
N ALA A 14 -6.96 4.42 -8.92
CA ALA A 14 -5.95 4.28 -9.96
C ALA A 14 -4.64 3.75 -9.38
N PRO A 15 -3.99 2.79 -10.06
CA PRO A 15 -2.68 2.32 -9.61
C PRO A 15 -1.68 3.46 -9.59
N VAL A 16 -0.90 3.54 -8.52
CA VAL A 16 0.20 4.49 -8.40
C VAL A 16 1.48 3.68 -8.27
N GLN A 17 2.47 3.96 -9.10
CA GLN A 17 3.74 3.27 -9.02
C GLN A 17 4.61 3.90 -7.96
N ILE A 18 4.74 3.24 -6.82
CA ILE A 18 5.58 3.70 -5.72
C ILE A 18 6.98 3.12 -5.74
N LEU A 19 7.23 2.11 -6.58
CA LEU A 19 8.53 1.46 -6.64
C LEU A 19 9.58 2.39 -7.24
N ALA A 20 10.73 2.48 -6.59
CA ALA A 20 11.88 3.18 -7.13
C ALA A 20 12.51 2.39 -8.29
N ASN A 21 12.43 1.07 -8.23
CA ASN A 21 12.90 0.18 -9.28
C ASN A 21 11.89 -0.94 -9.51
N VAL A 22 11.21 -0.92 -10.66
CA VAL A 22 10.12 -1.85 -10.97
C VAL A 22 10.64 -3.26 -11.26
N GLU A 23 11.87 -3.37 -11.75
CA GLU A 23 12.44 -4.66 -12.16
C GLU A 23 12.99 -5.47 -11.00
N HIS A 24 13.36 -4.81 -9.90
CA HIS A 24 13.99 -5.45 -8.75
C HIS A 24 13.03 -5.40 -7.56
N GLN A 25 12.06 -6.29 -7.57
CA GLN A 25 11.09 -6.39 -6.49
C GLN A 25 10.49 -7.79 -6.43
N TYR A 26 10.00 -8.14 -5.25
CA TYR A 26 9.25 -9.37 -5.05
C TYR A 26 7.99 -9.05 -4.26
N SER A 27 6.85 -9.47 -4.77
CA SER A 27 5.57 -9.20 -4.14
C SER A 27 4.71 -10.44 -4.10
N VAL A 28 3.78 -10.47 -3.15
CA VAL A 28 2.83 -11.59 -2.99
C VAL A 28 1.43 -11.03 -2.80
N GLY A 29 0.43 -11.83 -3.16
CA GLY A 29 -0.95 -11.46 -2.88
C GLY A 29 -1.23 -11.50 -1.39
N CYS A 30 -2.11 -10.62 -0.93
CA CYS A 30 -2.50 -10.56 0.48
C CYS A 30 -3.96 -10.14 0.63
N ARG A 31 -4.48 -10.27 1.85
CA ARG A 31 -5.83 -9.83 2.20
C ARG A 31 -5.70 -8.59 3.08
N VAL A 32 -6.34 -7.50 2.67
CA VAL A 32 -6.25 -6.22 3.36
C VAL A 32 -7.55 -5.97 4.10
N PRO A 33 -7.52 -5.83 5.44
CA PRO A 33 -8.72 -5.58 6.22
C PRO A 33 -9.13 -4.11 6.16
N LYS A 34 -10.41 -3.86 6.39
CA LYS A 34 -10.95 -2.49 6.39
C LYS A 34 -10.26 -1.60 7.43
N SER A 35 -9.78 -2.18 8.52
CA SER A 35 -9.12 -1.43 9.61
C SER A 35 -7.85 -0.70 9.17
N LEU A 36 -7.24 -1.11 8.07
CA LEU A 36 -6.05 -0.43 7.52
C LEU A 36 -6.40 0.70 6.56
N GLY A 37 -7.66 0.87 6.23
CA GLY A 37 -8.10 1.91 5.35
C GLY A 37 -8.33 3.24 6.05
N VAL A 38 -8.28 4.32 5.28
CA VAL A 38 -8.65 5.66 5.75
C VAL A 38 -9.78 6.18 4.88
N ASP A 39 -10.65 6.99 5.49
CA ASP A 39 -11.77 7.61 4.78
C ASP A 39 -11.21 8.75 3.92
N VAL A 40 -11.37 8.62 2.61
CA VAL A 40 -10.89 9.64 1.64
C VAL A 40 -12.01 10.55 1.16
N GLY A 41 -13.21 10.43 1.75
CA GLY A 41 -14.37 11.25 1.45
C GLY A 41 -15.53 10.41 0.93
N GLU A 42 -16.75 10.88 1.16
CA GLU A 42 -17.97 10.25 0.67
C GLU A 42 -18.15 8.80 1.13
N GLY A 43 -17.55 8.45 2.27
CA GLY A 43 -17.64 7.10 2.80
C GLY A 43 -16.74 6.08 2.11
N ILE A 44 -15.88 6.50 1.23
CA ILE A 44 -14.91 5.63 0.54
C ILE A 44 -13.71 5.43 1.44
N ILE A 45 -13.36 4.16 1.68
CA ILE A 45 -12.25 3.79 2.57
C ILE A 45 -11.19 3.07 1.75
N ILE A 46 -9.99 3.64 1.76
CA ILE A 46 -8.86 3.15 0.95
C ILE A 46 -7.68 2.82 1.86
N ALA A 47 -7.15 1.62 1.73
CA ALA A 47 -5.84 1.29 2.27
C ALA A 47 -4.80 1.77 1.26
N LYS A 48 -3.96 2.71 1.67
CA LYS A 48 -3.09 3.42 0.73
C LYS A 48 -1.77 2.70 0.50
N ALA A 49 -1.27 2.77 -0.72
CA ALA A 49 0.03 2.23 -1.08
C ALA A 49 1.13 2.85 -0.22
N GLY A 50 2.09 2.03 0.20
CA GLY A 50 3.24 2.48 0.98
C GLY A 50 3.11 2.30 2.48
N ILE A 51 1.94 1.93 2.99
CA ILE A 51 1.80 1.69 4.43
C ILE A 51 2.54 0.41 4.83
N PRO A 52 3.25 0.43 5.96
CA PRO A 52 3.85 -0.80 6.50
C PRO A 52 2.76 -1.77 6.93
N ILE A 53 2.95 -3.04 6.59
CA ILE A 53 2.02 -4.10 6.96
C ILE A 53 2.79 -5.30 7.47
N LYS A 54 2.08 -6.18 8.17
CA LYS A 54 2.62 -7.43 8.67
C LYS A 54 1.88 -8.57 8.02
N VAL A 55 2.59 -9.34 7.20
CA VAL A 55 2.06 -10.49 6.46
C VAL A 55 2.42 -11.77 7.19
N ASP A 56 1.47 -12.67 7.33
CA ASP A 56 1.74 -14.03 7.80
C ASP A 56 2.16 -14.88 6.60
N PHE A 57 3.47 -15.10 6.45
CA PHE A 57 3.98 -15.89 5.34
C PHE A 57 3.67 -17.38 5.46
N GLY A 58 3.24 -17.83 6.62
CA GLY A 58 2.76 -19.20 6.79
C GLY A 58 1.34 -19.38 6.26
N ASN A 59 0.59 -18.30 6.14
CA ASN A 59 -0.76 -18.33 5.57
C ASN A 59 -1.17 -16.94 5.06
N THR A 60 -0.91 -16.69 3.78
CA THR A 60 -1.19 -15.39 3.16
C THR A 60 -2.69 -15.09 2.97
N LEU A 61 -3.56 -16.07 3.25
CA LEU A 61 -5.00 -15.83 3.28
C LEU A 61 -5.45 -15.14 4.57
N THR A 62 -4.60 -15.14 5.61
CA THR A 62 -4.86 -14.38 6.83
C THR A 62 -4.72 -12.89 6.52
N ALA A 63 -5.69 -12.09 6.98
CA ALA A 63 -5.65 -10.65 6.78
C ALA A 63 -4.36 -10.06 7.37
N VAL A 64 -3.73 -9.15 6.62
CA VAL A 64 -2.52 -8.49 7.09
C VAL A 64 -2.84 -7.56 8.26
N GLN A 65 -1.83 -7.30 9.08
CA GLN A 65 -1.95 -6.42 10.23
C GLN A 65 -1.16 -5.13 9.98
N ASP A 66 -1.46 -4.10 10.79
CA ASP A 66 -0.68 -2.88 10.78
C ASP A 66 0.79 -3.19 11.09
N GLY A 67 1.66 -2.70 10.25
CA GLY A 67 3.10 -2.95 10.35
C GLY A 67 3.90 -1.78 10.93
N ALA A 68 3.27 -0.83 11.59
CA ALA A 68 3.99 0.29 12.21
C ALA A 68 5.02 -0.23 13.22
N THR A 69 4.73 -1.35 13.87
CA THR A 69 5.68 -2.05 14.74
C THR A 69 5.74 -3.50 14.28
N GLY A 70 6.92 -3.99 13.96
CA GLY A 70 7.12 -5.37 13.53
C GLY A 70 6.67 -5.68 12.12
N GLY A 71 6.49 -4.67 11.28
CA GLY A 71 6.12 -4.87 9.89
C GLY A 71 7.19 -5.63 9.12
N ASN A 72 6.76 -6.42 8.13
CA ASN A 72 7.66 -7.21 7.30
C ASN A 72 7.41 -7.02 5.80
N ALA A 73 6.50 -6.12 5.44
CA ALA A 73 6.16 -5.83 4.06
C ALA A 73 5.52 -4.44 3.95
N VAL A 74 5.26 -4.02 2.74
CA VAL A 74 4.64 -2.72 2.45
C VAL A 74 3.53 -2.94 1.44
N LEU A 75 2.40 -2.26 1.61
CA LEU A 75 1.30 -2.37 0.65
C LEU A 75 1.72 -1.70 -0.67
N LEU A 76 1.64 -2.44 -1.78
CA LEU A 76 2.17 -1.99 -3.06
C LEU A 76 1.22 -1.06 -3.82
N HIS A 77 -0.09 -1.28 -3.69
CA HIS A 77 -1.11 -0.51 -4.40
C HIS A 77 -2.22 -0.10 -3.46
N ASN A 78 -2.94 0.96 -3.81
CA ASN A 78 -4.15 1.32 -3.10
C ASN A 78 -5.18 0.20 -3.21
N VAL A 79 -5.87 -0.09 -2.11
CA VAL A 79 -6.92 -1.12 -2.06
C VAL A 79 -8.18 -0.51 -1.49
N ASP A 80 -9.28 -0.63 -2.23
CA ASP A 80 -10.60 -0.17 -1.76
C ASP A 80 -11.16 -1.20 -0.78
N VAL A 81 -11.26 -0.80 0.48
CA VAL A 81 -11.76 -1.65 1.56
C VAL A 81 -13.08 -1.11 2.13
N THR A 82 -13.77 -0.27 1.37
CA THR A 82 -15.03 0.35 1.80
C THR A 82 -16.04 -0.70 2.27
N LYS A 83 -16.15 -1.81 1.56
CA LYS A 83 -17.11 -2.87 1.87
C LYS A 83 -16.54 -3.99 2.73
N GLY A 84 -15.30 -3.86 3.17
CA GLY A 84 -14.65 -4.84 4.01
C GLY A 84 -13.32 -5.31 3.43
N GLU A 85 -12.88 -6.48 3.88
CA GLU A 85 -11.61 -7.07 3.48
C GLU A 85 -11.54 -7.28 1.96
N ALA A 86 -10.41 -6.94 1.37
CA ALA A 86 -10.21 -7.04 -0.06
C ALA A 86 -8.82 -7.57 -0.40
N ASN A 87 -8.66 -8.02 -1.64
CA ASN A 87 -7.37 -8.51 -2.12
C ASN A 87 -6.43 -7.34 -2.40
N GLY A 88 -5.18 -7.50 -2.02
CA GLY A 88 -4.13 -6.54 -2.30
C GLY A 88 -2.83 -7.23 -2.64
N THR A 89 -1.78 -6.43 -2.79
CA THR A 89 -0.43 -6.91 -3.09
C THR A 89 0.54 -6.36 -2.05
N ALA A 90 1.29 -7.26 -1.43
CA ALA A 90 2.32 -6.92 -0.45
C ALA A 90 3.68 -6.94 -1.12
N LEU A 91 4.41 -5.83 -1.04
CA LEU A 91 5.79 -5.76 -1.48
C LEU A 91 6.66 -6.32 -0.35
N VAL A 92 7.34 -7.43 -0.63
CA VAL A 92 8.16 -8.15 0.36
C VAL A 92 9.63 -7.73 0.28
N TRP A 93 10.10 -7.39 -0.91
CA TRP A 93 11.48 -7.01 -1.15
C TRP A 93 11.51 -5.95 -2.25
N GLY A 94 12.26 -4.89 -2.03
CA GLY A 94 12.41 -3.86 -3.04
C GLY A 94 12.67 -2.48 -2.45
N PHE A 95 12.52 -1.47 -3.30
CA PHE A 95 12.77 -0.08 -2.95
C PHE A 95 11.53 0.76 -3.26
N VAL A 96 11.10 1.55 -2.29
CA VAL A 96 9.94 2.45 -2.43
C VAL A 96 10.43 3.87 -2.48
N ASN A 97 9.99 4.63 -3.48
CA ASN A 97 10.30 6.05 -3.59
C ASN A 97 9.31 6.84 -2.73
N VAL A 98 9.81 7.39 -1.62
CA VAL A 98 8.99 8.15 -0.66
C VAL A 98 8.28 9.32 -1.33
N ASN A 99 8.88 9.91 -2.35
CA ASN A 99 8.29 11.06 -3.04
C ASN A 99 7.05 10.70 -3.88
N ARG A 100 6.77 9.41 -4.06
CA ARG A 100 5.57 8.95 -4.78
C ARG A 100 4.43 8.54 -3.86
N LEU A 101 4.64 8.61 -2.56
CA LEU A 101 3.61 8.29 -1.57
C LEU A 101 2.69 9.49 -1.37
N GLU A 102 1.45 9.22 -1.00
CA GLU A 102 0.53 10.29 -0.59
C GLU A 102 1.00 10.91 0.71
N ASP A 103 0.64 12.16 0.96
CA ASP A 103 1.18 12.95 2.07
C ASP A 103 0.96 12.30 3.43
N ASP A 104 -0.21 11.72 3.66
CA ASP A 104 -0.50 11.07 4.94
C ASP A 104 0.30 9.78 5.15
N VAL A 105 0.58 9.04 4.07
CA VAL A 105 1.44 7.85 4.12
C VAL A 105 2.89 8.27 4.29
N LYS A 106 3.30 9.29 3.56
CA LYS A 106 4.66 9.83 3.61
C LYS A 106 5.03 10.28 5.03
N ALA A 107 4.06 10.79 5.78
CA ALA A 107 4.26 11.21 7.15
C ALA A 107 4.52 10.04 8.11
N LYS A 108 4.16 8.82 7.72
CA LYS A 108 4.32 7.61 8.54
C LYS A 108 5.61 6.86 8.28
N VAL A 109 6.36 7.23 7.26
CA VAL A 109 7.58 6.54 6.87
C VAL A 109 8.73 7.53 6.82
N THR A 110 9.95 7.02 6.97
CA THR A 110 11.16 7.86 6.94
C THR A 110 12.09 7.33 5.86
N ALA A 111 12.51 8.21 4.95
CA ALA A 111 13.50 7.86 3.93
C ALA A 111 14.77 7.31 4.60
N GLY A 112 15.35 6.27 4.02
CA GLY A 112 16.53 5.62 4.55
C GLY A 112 16.24 4.47 5.52
N THR A 113 14.98 4.28 5.91
CA THR A 113 14.60 3.17 6.81
C THR A 113 14.14 1.96 6.02
N LYS A 114 13.98 0.84 6.72
CA LYS A 114 13.53 -0.43 6.13
C LYS A 114 12.34 -0.97 6.91
N ILE A 115 11.41 -1.58 6.17
CA ILE A 115 10.34 -2.39 6.73
C ILE A 115 10.57 -3.80 6.18
N GLY A 116 11.00 -4.73 7.04
CA GLY A 116 11.44 -6.03 6.54
C GLY A 116 12.59 -5.86 5.55
N ASP A 117 12.40 -6.35 4.33
CA ASP A 117 13.37 -6.20 3.24
C ASP A 117 13.01 -5.11 2.24
N VAL A 118 12.09 -4.24 2.60
CA VAL A 118 11.70 -3.09 1.77
C VAL A 118 12.37 -1.84 2.32
N GLN A 119 13.13 -1.16 1.47
CA GLN A 119 13.81 0.06 1.84
C GLN A 119 13.12 1.28 1.25
N PHE A 120 12.91 2.31 2.08
CA PHE A 120 12.37 3.58 1.63
C PHE A 120 13.51 4.50 1.22
N VAL A 121 13.42 5.02 0.01
CA VAL A 121 14.45 5.92 -0.55
C VAL A 121 13.79 7.22 -1.01
N CYS A 122 14.57 8.28 -1.05
CA CYS A 122 14.12 9.59 -1.53
C CYS A 122 14.90 9.90 -2.81
N LEU A 123 14.22 9.82 -3.93
CA LEU A 123 14.82 10.07 -5.23
C LEU A 123 14.36 11.39 -5.85
#